data_768cb41225401aa51fed8a04b8be106f
#
_entry.id   768cb41225401aa51fed8a04b8be106f
#
_cell.length_a   1.000
_cell.length_b   1.000
_cell.length_c   1.000
_cell.angle_alpha   90.00
_cell.angle_beta   90.00
_cell.angle_gamma   90.00
#
_symmetry.space_group_name_H-M   'P 1'
#
loop_
_entity.id
_entity.type
_entity.pdbx_description
1 polymer ?
#
loop_
_entity_poly.entity_id
_entity_poly.type
_entity_poly.pdbx_seq_one_letter_code
_entity_poly.pdbx_strand_id
1 'polypeptide(L)'
;QELIEDRMRLQARLDARDRLRESEKALSQNIYERGVDNPGLGRIRAQGDAALFGGHTTQMMKDKYGIVQTRPLADFLPTLTIAAKNLATEMTNHNVQQVNLLGERSITQEHVQNNQSVRAMLGQRGIAPEQLPPEEDIKKLERRVKAEDKKIEKQSGKLPGPESQNG
;
A
#
# COMPACT_ATOMS: atom_id res chain seq x y z
N GLN A 1 25.92 3.03 -9.57
CA GLN A 1 25.21 1.76 -9.41
C GLN A 1 24.31 1.76 -8.17
N GLU A 2 24.85 2.18 -7.03
CA GLU A 2 24.14 2.32 -5.77
C GLU A 2 22.95 3.31 -5.87
N LEU A 3 23.11 4.44 -6.54
CA LEU A 3 22.05 5.43 -6.80
C LEU A 3 20.92 4.88 -7.68
N ILE A 4 21.25 4.04 -8.64
CA ILE A 4 20.25 3.40 -9.52
C ILE A 4 19.44 2.37 -8.73
N GLU A 5 20.10 1.57 -7.91
CA GLU A 5 19.46 0.55 -7.08
C GLU A 5 18.51 1.20 -6.04
N ASP A 6 18.96 2.28 -5.40
CA ASP A 6 18.14 3.05 -4.48
C ASP A 6 16.91 3.63 -5.17
N ARG A 7 17.08 4.20 -6.36
CA ARG A 7 15.98 4.75 -7.13
C ARG A 7 14.97 3.69 -7.53
N MET A 8 15.44 2.53 -7.96
CA MET A 8 14.57 1.38 -8.29
C MET A 8 13.78 0.92 -7.06
N ARG A 9 14.41 0.86 -5.90
CA ARG A 9 13.75 0.50 -4.64
C ARG A 9 12.68 1.51 -4.25
N LEU A 10 12.96 2.79 -4.36
CA LEU A 10 12.00 3.87 -4.08
C LEU A 10 10.81 3.82 -5.05
N GLN A 11 11.07 3.62 -6.32
CA GLN A 11 10.03 3.49 -7.32
C GLN A 11 9.15 2.26 -7.09
N ALA A 12 9.75 1.13 -6.71
CA ALA A 12 9.00 -0.09 -6.35
C ALA A 12 8.04 0.15 -5.19
N ARG A 13 8.44 0.94 -4.20
CA ARG A 13 7.57 1.30 -3.08
C ARG A 13 6.41 2.20 -3.52
N LEU A 14 6.66 3.19 -4.36
CA LEU A 14 5.62 4.05 -4.94
C LEU A 14 4.61 3.23 -5.75
N ASP A 15 5.09 2.33 -6.58
CA ASP A 15 4.24 1.45 -7.40
C ASP A 15 3.40 0.50 -6.54
N ALA A 16 3.98 -0.06 -5.49
CA ALA A 16 3.26 -0.91 -4.54
C ALA A 16 2.14 -0.14 -3.86
N ARG A 17 2.38 1.10 -3.45
CA ARG A 17 1.36 1.95 -2.82
C ARG A 17 0.23 2.31 -3.77
N ASP A 18 0.53 2.58 -5.03
CA ASP A 18 -0.48 2.86 -6.06
C ASP A 18 -1.37 1.64 -6.31
N ARG A 19 -0.79 0.45 -6.38
CA ARG A 19 -1.57 -0.80 -6.51
C ARG A 19 -2.49 -1.02 -5.32
N LEU A 20 -2.02 -0.75 -4.11
CA LEU A 20 -2.85 -0.86 -2.92
C LEU A 20 -4.01 0.14 -2.96
N ARG A 21 -3.79 1.38 -3.39
CA ARG A 21 -4.87 2.37 -3.57
C ARG A 21 -5.94 1.86 -4.54
N GLU A 22 -5.52 1.28 -5.66
CA GLU A 22 -6.45 0.73 -6.65
C GLU A 22 -7.25 -0.45 -6.10
N SER A 23 -6.60 -1.39 -5.42
CA SER A 23 -7.29 -2.55 -4.83
C SER A 23 -8.22 -2.15 -3.68
N GLU A 24 -7.86 -1.16 -2.88
CA GLU A 24 -8.73 -0.60 -1.83
C GLU A 24 -9.94 0.13 -2.42
N LYS A 25 -9.75 0.84 -3.52
CA LYS A 25 -10.84 1.47 -4.26
C LYS A 25 -11.83 0.44 -4.80
N ALA A 26 -11.30 -0.64 -5.40
CA ALA A 26 -12.12 -1.75 -5.87
C ALA A 26 -12.88 -2.43 -4.73
N LEU A 27 -12.23 -2.61 -3.58
CA LEU A 27 -12.87 -3.16 -2.38
C LEU A 27 -14.01 -2.26 -1.89
N SER A 28 -13.79 -0.96 -1.86
CA SER A 28 -14.83 0.02 -1.46
C SER A 28 -16.05 -0.10 -2.36
N GLN A 29 -15.86 -0.22 -3.66
CA GLN A 29 -16.94 -0.38 -4.63
C GLN A 29 -17.67 -1.70 -4.45
N ASN A 30 -16.95 -2.82 -4.31
CA ASN A 30 -17.51 -4.14 -4.05
C ASN A 30 -18.37 -4.16 -2.79
N ILE A 31 -17.88 -3.55 -1.73
CA ILE A 31 -18.56 -3.47 -0.43
C ILE A 31 -19.83 -2.62 -0.53
N TYR A 32 -19.74 -1.47 -1.19
CA TYR A 32 -20.88 -0.57 -1.40
C TYR A 32 -22.01 -1.26 -2.20
N GLU A 33 -21.69 -1.94 -3.28
CA GLU A 33 -22.62 -2.66 -4.12
C GLU A 33 -23.31 -3.83 -3.37
N ARG A 34 -22.73 -4.27 -2.26
CA ARG A 34 -23.21 -5.38 -1.45
C ARG A 34 -23.90 -4.95 -0.16
N GLY A 35 -24.36 -3.71 -0.12
CA GLY A 35 -25.24 -3.20 0.93
C GLY A 35 -24.52 -2.72 2.19
N VAL A 36 -23.23 -2.41 2.11
CA VAL A 36 -22.45 -1.91 3.26
C VAL A 36 -22.18 -0.42 3.08
N ASP A 37 -22.41 0.36 4.13
CA ASP A 37 -22.20 1.81 4.15
C ASP A 37 -20.73 2.18 4.45
N ASN A 38 -20.41 3.47 4.40
CA ASN A 38 -19.05 3.95 4.68
C ASN A 38 -18.54 3.59 6.07
N PRO A 39 -19.32 3.72 7.17
CA PRO A 39 -18.87 3.23 8.48
C PRO A 39 -18.57 1.73 8.49
N GLY A 40 -19.37 0.92 7.81
CA GLY A 40 -19.15 -0.51 7.65
C GLY A 40 -17.86 -0.83 6.90
N LEU A 41 -17.56 -0.09 5.83
CA LEU A 41 -16.29 -0.18 5.11
C LEU A 41 -15.11 0.09 6.04
N GLY A 42 -15.19 1.14 6.86
CA GLY A 42 -14.18 1.47 7.86
C GLY A 42 -13.94 0.33 8.85
N ARG A 43 -15.02 -0.30 9.33
CA ARG A 43 -14.92 -1.47 10.24
C ARG A 43 -14.27 -2.67 9.57
N ILE A 44 -14.61 -2.97 8.34
CA ILE A 44 -14.02 -4.07 7.58
C ILE A 44 -12.51 -3.85 7.42
N ARG A 45 -12.10 -2.66 7.03
CA ARG A 45 -10.67 -2.31 6.88
C ARG A 45 -9.92 -2.40 8.20
N ALA A 46 -10.50 -1.88 9.28
CA ALA A 46 -9.89 -1.93 10.61
C ALA A 46 -9.70 -3.37 11.11
N GLN A 47 -10.67 -4.23 10.89
CA GLN A 47 -10.58 -5.65 11.25
C GLN A 47 -9.52 -6.38 10.41
N GLY A 48 -9.42 -6.06 9.13
CA GLY A 48 -8.37 -6.59 8.25
C GLY A 48 -6.98 -6.18 8.72
N ASP A 49 -6.78 -4.91 9.06
CA ASP A 49 -5.51 -4.41 9.60
C ASP A 49 -5.14 -5.12 10.90
N ALA A 50 -6.08 -5.24 11.84
CA ALA A 50 -5.84 -5.94 13.10
C ALA A 50 -5.41 -7.40 12.87
N ALA A 51 -6.02 -8.08 11.91
CA ALA A 51 -5.65 -9.45 11.56
C ALA A 51 -4.23 -9.55 10.97
N LEU A 52 -3.85 -8.60 10.12
CA LEU A 52 -2.51 -8.58 9.53
C LEU A 52 -1.42 -8.23 10.56
N PHE A 53 -1.72 -7.32 11.48
CA PHE A 53 -0.77 -6.80 12.46
C PHE A 53 -0.82 -7.51 13.82
N GLY A 54 -1.33 -8.73 13.87
CA GLY A 54 -1.30 -9.56 15.08
C GLY A 54 -2.14 -9.03 16.24
N GLY A 55 -3.25 -8.41 15.95
CA GLY A 55 -4.16 -7.80 16.93
C GLY A 55 -3.93 -6.31 17.15
N HIS A 56 -2.90 -5.72 16.54
CA HIS A 56 -2.69 -4.28 16.57
C HIS A 56 -3.65 -3.59 15.60
N THR A 57 -4.51 -2.73 16.12
CA THR A 57 -5.43 -1.95 15.28
C THR A 57 -4.68 -0.92 14.45
N THR A 58 -5.33 -0.37 13.44
CA THR A 58 -4.79 0.74 12.64
C THR A 58 -4.31 1.88 13.56
N GLN A 59 -5.13 2.24 14.54
CA GLN A 59 -4.79 3.30 15.50
C GLN A 59 -3.56 2.94 16.36
N MET A 60 -3.49 1.72 16.86
CA MET A 60 -2.34 1.26 17.63
C MET A 60 -1.05 1.30 16.83
N MET A 61 -1.10 0.94 15.54
CA MET A 61 0.05 1.02 14.64
C MET A 61 0.45 2.47 14.35
N LYS A 62 -0.51 3.37 14.15
CA LYS A 62 -0.24 4.81 13.99
C LYS A 62 0.42 5.39 15.24
N ASP A 63 -0.07 5.05 16.42
CA ASP A 63 0.49 5.51 17.68
C ASP A 63 1.93 4.99 17.86
N LYS A 64 2.15 3.72 17.55
CA LYS A 64 3.49 3.10 17.61
C LYS A 64 4.50 3.80 16.70
N TYR A 65 4.05 4.21 15.50
CA TYR A 65 4.91 4.86 14.50
C TYR A 65 4.97 6.39 14.64
N GLY A 66 4.21 6.98 15.54
CA GLY A 66 4.13 8.43 15.70
C GLY A 66 3.48 9.14 14.52
N ILE A 67 2.52 8.49 13.87
CA ILE A 67 1.82 9.02 12.70
C ILE A 67 0.66 9.92 13.11
N VAL A 68 0.56 11.10 12.50
CA VAL A 68 -0.55 12.03 12.71
C VAL A 68 -1.86 11.39 12.23
N GLN A 69 -2.95 11.61 12.99
CA GLN A 69 -4.27 11.00 12.76
C GLN A 69 -4.82 11.16 11.35
N THR A 70 -4.54 12.30 10.71
CA THR A 70 -5.04 12.64 9.37
C THR A 70 -4.30 11.92 8.25
N ARG A 71 -3.19 11.22 8.56
CA ARG A 71 -2.39 10.52 7.56
C ARG A 71 -2.72 9.02 7.56
N PRO A 72 -2.85 8.39 6.38
CA PRO A 72 -3.11 6.96 6.32
C PRO A 72 -1.88 6.15 6.73
N LEU A 73 -2.10 5.07 7.47
CA LEU A 73 -1.04 4.15 7.90
C LEU A 73 -0.24 3.61 6.71
N ALA A 74 -0.90 3.28 5.62
CA ALA A 74 -0.26 2.68 4.45
C ALA A 74 0.83 3.55 3.83
N ASP A 75 0.78 4.87 4.00
CA ASP A 75 1.80 5.80 3.49
C ASP A 75 3.15 5.68 4.23
N PHE A 76 3.18 4.96 5.35
CA PHE A 76 4.38 4.79 6.19
C PHE A 76 4.84 3.33 6.27
N LEU A 77 4.18 2.42 5.60
CA LEU A 77 4.53 1.00 5.63
C LEU A 77 5.67 0.66 4.67
N PRO A 78 6.52 -0.33 5.03
CA PRO A 78 7.49 -0.87 4.10
C PRO A 78 6.83 -1.51 2.88
N THR A 79 7.56 -1.60 1.79
CA THR A 79 7.10 -2.20 0.54
C THR A 79 6.53 -3.60 0.75
N LEU A 80 7.17 -4.44 1.56
CA LEU A 80 6.69 -5.78 1.87
C LEU A 80 5.30 -5.77 2.51
N THR A 81 5.08 -4.89 3.48
CA THR A 81 3.79 -4.79 4.18
C THR A 81 2.70 -4.24 3.26
N ILE A 82 3.05 -3.26 2.42
CA ILE A 82 2.13 -2.74 1.40
C ILE A 82 1.70 -3.87 0.45
N ALA A 83 2.65 -4.67 -0.02
CA ALA A 83 2.38 -5.81 -0.90
C ALA A 83 1.51 -6.87 -0.20
N ALA A 84 1.76 -7.14 1.07
CA ALA A 84 0.96 -8.07 1.87
C ALA A 84 -0.50 -7.61 2.00
N LYS A 85 -0.71 -6.34 2.32
CA LYS A 85 -2.05 -5.74 2.37
C LYS A 85 -2.74 -5.81 1.01
N ASN A 86 -2.00 -5.52 -0.06
CA ASN A 86 -2.54 -5.59 -1.41
C ASN A 86 -3.00 -7.00 -1.77
N LEU A 87 -2.19 -8.01 -1.46
CA LEU A 87 -2.56 -9.41 -1.70
C LEU A 87 -3.84 -9.79 -0.96
N ALA A 88 -3.94 -9.48 0.33
CA ALA A 88 -5.12 -9.77 1.12
C ALA A 88 -6.37 -9.06 0.57
N THR A 89 -6.22 -7.81 0.14
CA THR A 89 -7.31 -7.02 -0.43
C THR A 89 -7.76 -7.58 -1.78
N GLU A 90 -6.82 -7.98 -2.64
CA GLU A 90 -7.12 -8.64 -3.91
C GLU A 90 -7.83 -9.98 -3.71
N MET A 91 -7.41 -10.77 -2.74
CA MET A 91 -8.08 -12.01 -2.36
C MET A 91 -9.53 -11.76 -1.93
N THR A 92 -9.76 -10.73 -1.13
CA THR A 92 -11.09 -10.34 -0.69
C THR A 92 -11.95 -9.91 -1.88
N ASN A 93 -11.45 -9.06 -2.76
CA ASN A 93 -12.14 -8.63 -3.97
C ASN A 93 -12.55 -9.81 -4.84
N HIS A 94 -11.62 -10.74 -5.05
CA HIS A 94 -11.87 -11.94 -5.83
C HIS A 94 -12.97 -12.81 -5.21
N ASN A 95 -12.85 -13.14 -3.93
CA ASN A 95 -13.75 -14.07 -3.26
C ASN A 95 -15.14 -13.48 -3.02
N VAL A 96 -15.23 -12.19 -2.71
CA VAL A 96 -16.52 -11.49 -2.56
C VAL A 96 -17.35 -11.59 -3.85
N GLN A 97 -16.71 -11.47 -5.00
CA GLN A 97 -17.38 -11.59 -6.30
C GLN A 97 -17.70 -13.04 -6.64
N GLN A 98 -16.76 -13.96 -6.44
CA GLN A 98 -16.94 -15.38 -6.79
C GLN A 98 -18.06 -16.07 -6.02
N VAL A 99 -18.17 -15.79 -4.74
CA VAL A 99 -19.16 -16.42 -3.85
C VAL A 99 -20.38 -15.52 -3.63
N ASN A 100 -20.36 -14.31 -4.19
CA ASN A 100 -21.41 -13.30 -4.03
C ASN A 100 -21.76 -13.04 -2.56
N LEU A 101 -20.73 -12.70 -1.76
CA LEU A 101 -20.92 -12.38 -0.34
C LEU A 101 -21.71 -11.08 -0.18
N LEU A 102 -22.68 -11.09 0.72
CA LEU A 102 -23.55 -9.95 1.00
C LEU A 102 -23.47 -9.56 2.47
N GLY A 103 -23.47 -8.26 2.72
CA GLY A 103 -23.51 -7.68 4.06
C GLY A 103 -22.14 -7.62 4.75
N GLU A 104 -22.10 -6.77 5.78
CA GLU A 104 -20.85 -6.44 6.48
C GLU A 104 -20.19 -7.66 7.14
N ARG A 105 -21.00 -8.51 7.81
CA ARG A 105 -20.45 -9.63 8.59
C ARG A 105 -19.71 -10.63 7.73
N SER A 106 -20.29 -11.06 6.62
CA SER A 106 -19.66 -12.06 5.73
C SER A 106 -18.42 -11.52 5.05
N ILE A 107 -18.45 -10.26 4.64
CA ILE A 107 -17.30 -9.60 4.02
C ILE A 107 -16.19 -9.36 5.04
N THR A 108 -16.52 -8.96 6.27
CA THR A 108 -15.54 -8.83 7.36
C THR A 108 -14.84 -10.17 7.63
N GLN A 109 -15.58 -11.26 7.74
CA GLN A 109 -15.00 -12.59 7.96
C GLN A 109 -14.04 -12.99 6.85
N GLU A 110 -14.42 -12.74 5.60
CA GLU A 110 -13.59 -13.01 4.42
C GLU A 110 -12.30 -12.17 4.47
N HIS A 111 -12.40 -10.88 4.72
CA HIS A 111 -11.25 -9.97 4.75
C HIS A 111 -10.29 -10.28 5.91
N VAL A 112 -10.83 -10.58 7.08
CA VAL A 112 -10.04 -11.02 8.24
C VAL A 112 -9.30 -12.31 7.93
N GLN A 113 -9.97 -13.30 7.36
CA GLN A 113 -9.36 -14.58 7.03
C GLN A 113 -8.23 -14.43 6.01
N ASN A 114 -8.42 -13.60 4.98
CA ASN A 114 -7.38 -13.34 3.99
C ASN A 114 -6.15 -12.68 4.61
N ASN A 115 -6.35 -11.69 5.49
CA ASN A 115 -5.24 -11.06 6.21
C ASN A 115 -4.54 -12.03 7.18
N GLN A 116 -5.29 -12.89 7.86
CA GLN A 116 -4.71 -13.95 8.71
C GLN A 116 -3.87 -14.94 7.90
N SER A 117 -4.35 -15.33 6.72
CA SER A 117 -3.62 -16.25 5.84
C SER A 117 -2.30 -15.64 5.35
N VAL A 118 -2.32 -14.37 4.94
CA VAL A 118 -1.11 -13.66 4.54
C VAL A 118 -0.15 -13.52 5.71
N ARG A 119 -0.66 -13.16 6.90
CA ARG A 119 0.14 -13.10 8.12
C ARG A 119 0.79 -14.44 8.46
N ALA A 120 0.04 -15.53 8.35
CA ALA A 120 0.56 -16.88 8.63
C ALA A 120 1.72 -17.25 7.70
N MET A 121 1.58 -16.92 6.42
CA MET A 121 2.64 -17.13 5.42
C MET A 121 3.90 -16.33 5.76
N LEU A 122 3.76 -15.07 6.11
CA LEU A 122 4.87 -14.23 6.56
C LEU A 122 5.52 -14.77 7.83
N GLY A 123 4.71 -15.22 8.79
CA GLY A 123 5.18 -15.81 10.04
C GLY A 123 6.01 -17.07 9.86
N GLN A 124 5.67 -17.91 8.87
CA GLN A 124 6.47 -19.07 8.51
C GLN A 124 7.88 -18.70 8.05
N ARG A 125 8.07 -17.49 7.59
CA ARG A 125 9.36 -16.95 7.16
C ARG A 125 10.00 -16.03 8.20
N GLY A 126 9.47 -15.99 9.42
CA GLY A 126 9.98 -15.18 10.52
C GLY A 126 9.65 -13.70 10.44
N ILE A 127 8.62 -13.33 9.67
CA ILE A 127 8.23 -11.93 9.47
C ILE A 127 6.94 -11.64 10.24
N ALA A 128 7.00 -10.66 11.14
CA ALA A 128 5.85 -10.10 11.84
C ALA A 128 5.66 -8.64 11.38
N PRO A 129 4.62 -8.34 10.60
CA PRO A 129 4.45 -6.99 10.03
C PRO A 129 4.47 -5.86 11.05
N GLU A 130 3.90 -6.08 12.24
CA GLU A 130 3.87 -5.09 13.33
C GLU A 130 5.25 -4.78 13.93
N GLN A 131 6.24 -5.63 13.68
CA GLN A 131 7.61 -5.44 14.16
C GLN A 131 8.52 -4.73 13.17
N LEU A 132 8.09 -4.57 11.92
CA LEU A 132 8.88 -3.86 10.93
C LEU A 132 8.86 -2.35 11.22
N PRO A 133 9.99 -1.65 11.07
CA PRO A 133 10.03 -0.21 11.28
C PRO A 133 9.25 0.53 10.20
N PRO A 134 8.69 1.72 10.52
CA PRO A 134 8.05 2.55 9.50
C PRO A 134 9.07 3.08 8.50
N GLU A 135 8.58 3.40 7.32
CA GLU A 135 9.35 4.00 6.24
C GLU A 135 8.94 5.47 6.05
N GLU A 136 9.69 6.18 5.21
CA GLU A 136 9.40 7.57 4.86
C GLU A 136 7.96 7.72 4.34
N ASP A 137 7.29 8.82 4.71
CA ASP A 137 5.98 9.18 4.18
C ASP A 137 5.98 9.15 2.65
N ILE A 138 5.08 8.38 2.07
CA ILE A 138 4.95 8.20 0.62
C ILE A 138 4.79 9.56 -0.11
N LYS A 139 4.08 10.51 0.47
CA LYS A 139 3.91 11.84 -0.13
C LYS A 139 5.21 12.63 -0.19
N LYS A 140 6.06 12.52 0.83
CA LYS A 140 7.39 13.14 0.82
C LYS A 140 8.27 12.48 -0.23
N LEU A 141 8.20 11.16 -0.33
CA LEU A 141 8.94 10.39 -1.32
C LEU A 141 8.53 10.76 -2.75
N GLU A 142 7.22 10.87 -3.02
CA GLU A 142 6.69 11.29 -4.32
C GLU A 142 7.22 12.68 -4.72
N ARG A 143 7.20 13.64 -3.80
CA ARG A 143 7.71 15.00 -4.05
C ARG A 143 9.21 15.00 -4.36
N ARG A 144 9.98 14.23 -3.61
CA ARG A 144 11.44 14.14 -3.79
C ARG A 144 11.80 13.52 -5.14
N VAL A 145 11.13 12.44 -5.53
CA VAL A 145 11.34 11.77 -6.82
C VAL A 145 10.97 12.70 -7.98
N LYS A 146 9.83 13.40 -7.88
CA LYS A 146 9.42 14.40 -8.89
C LYS A 146 10.42 15.55 -9.02
N ALA A 147 10.95 16.04 -7.90
CA ALA A 147 11.96 17.10 -7.92
C ALA A 147 13.25 16.65 -8.57
N GLU A 148 13.71 15.43 -8.32
CA GLU A 148 14.88 14.83 -8.96
C GLU A 148 14.64 14.64 -10.46
N ASP A 149 13.48 14.18 -10.88
CA ASP A 149 13.10 14.02 -12.29
C ASP A 149 13.12 15.35 -13.03
N LYS A 150 12.60 16.41 -12.43
CA LYS A 150 12.66 17.77 -12.99
C LYS A 150 14.10 18.26 -13.17
N LYS A 151 14.98 18.00 -12.21
CA LYS A 151 16.41 18.33 -12.31
C LYS A 151 17.07 17.59 -13.46
N ILE A 152 16.78 16.31 -13.62
CA ILE A 152 17.33 15.49 -14.70
C ILE A 152 16.83 16.01 -16.07
N GLU A 153 15.55 16.34 -16.20
CA GLU A 153 15.00 16.94 -17.43
C GLU A 153 15.66 18.26 -17.78
N LYS A 154 15.84 19.14 -16.80
CA LYS A 154 16.53 20.43 -17.01
C LYS A 154 18.00 20.24 -17.43
N GLN A 155 18.71 19.28 -16.84
CA GLN A 155 20.08 18.97 -17.21
C GLN A 155 20.16 18.36 -18.60
N SER A 156 19.22 17.48 -18.97
CA SER A 156 19.14 16.88 -20.30
C SER A 156 18.85 17.93 -21.39
N GLY A 157 17.98 18.91 -21.08
CA GLY A 157 17.66 20.01 -21.99
C GLY A 157 18.77 21.02 -22.18
N LYS A 158 19.82 21.00 -21.33
CA LYS A 158 20.99 21.89 -21.39
C LYS A 158 22.20 21.25 -22.08
N LEU A 159 22.15 19.97 -22.40
CA LEU A 159 23.21 19.32 -23.17
C LEU A 159 23.21 19.89 -24.60
N PRO A 160 24.39 20.34 -25.11
CA PRO A 160 24.46 20.79 -26.48
C PRO A 160 24.06 19.66 -27.42
N GLY A 161 23.15 19.96 -28.33
CA GLY A 161 22.80 19.03 -29.40
C GLY A 161 24.02 18.64 -30.23
N PRO A 162 23.99 17.52 -30.95
CA PRO A 162 25.10 17.15 -31.80
C PRO A 162 25.40 18.31 -32.77
N GLU A 163 26.64 18.81 -32.72
CA GLU A 163 27.09 19.80 -33.68
C GLU A 163 26.84 19.24 -35.08
N SER A 164 26.02 19.95 -35.84
CA SER A 164 25.91 19.68 -37.26
C SER A 164 27.28 19.91 -37.90
N GLN A 165 28.05 18.86 -38.09
CA GLN A 165 29.22 18.94 -38.96
C GLN A 165 28.73 19.17 -40.37
N ASN A 166 28.49 20.43 -40.69
CA ASN A 166 28.48 20.91 -42.06
C ASN A 166 29.86 21.45 -42.35
N GLY A 167 30.66 20.62 -42.87
CA GLY A 167 31.86 20.99 -43.57
C GLY A 167 31.77 20.60 -45.01
#